data_86a5302cae4494f21341e9dc0e938ca6
#
_entry.id   86a5302cae4494f21341e9dc0e938ca6
#
_cell.length_a   1.000
_cell.length_b   1.000
_cell.length_c   1.000
_cell.angle_alpha   90.00
_cell.angle_beta   90.00
_cell.angle_gamma   90.00
#
_symmetry.space_group_name_H-M   'P 1'
#
loop_
_entity.id
_entity.type
_entity.pdbx_description
1 polymer ?
#
loop_
_entity_poly.entity_id
_entity_poly.type
_entity_poly.pdbx_seq_one_letter_code
_entity_poly.pdbx_strand_id
1 'polypeptide(L)'
;ADRVIGIDLTQEIIDRACERGAIDEGGLDALQAVKEADLVVLAMPVRTIIETVPVIADHLSDKTILFDLGSTKAAIYQKIAALPVSVRYIGGHPMAGTEHAGIDAATAGLFSGAAFALVPPVPVDDEAVEILSRLIRAIGAHPVIIPADRHDHIVAMTSHLPYLLSSALVQTAEETAHTEHRLWDFVAGGFRDTSRVAASNVRVMTDICLTNQKPILKGIERTQQALGKLAEWINEGDQQALEAALTQSKATRTRVFGERGTTLTTKKISFQGEKGAFSEIAALEYFGDTAEPVPQLWFDDAFKAVEQGHCDYGMLPIENSLAGSIHVNYDLLLQHNLHIVGEIKLRIVHNLLVKPGVSKAEIKNVQSHPKALEQCVNFFRNNPDLKAETVYDTGGAAKMLSESGVRDIGVIASTRAAAHYGLEIKEAGIEDNPQNYTRFLVLAPEPREPDGNRVKTTIVFSVPHESGMLFKAMSVFALRDISINKIESRPLIGSPWEYFFYLDFEGKASSLPCSRALNHLQEITTYFKLLGTYEEGRTVDRG
;
A
#
# COMPACT_ATOMS: atom_id res chain seq x y z
N ALA A 1 10.66 26.25 3.72
CA ALA A 1 10.92 27.39 2.83
C ALA A 1 9.88 28.46 3.11
N ASP A 2 10.30 29.72 3.13
CA ASP A 2 9.38 30.83 3.37
C ASP A 2 8.63 31.19 2.08
N ARG A 3 9.19 30.79 0.93
CA ARG A 3 8.61 31.02 -0.41
C ARG A 3 9.14 29.99 -1.39
N VAL A 4 8.27 29.41 -2.21
CA VAL A 4 8.59 28.43 -3.26
C VAL A 4 8.17 29.00 -4.62
N ILE A 5 9.14 29.17 -5.51
CA ILE A 5 8.94 29.68 -6.88
C ILE A 5 9.08 28.51 -7.85
N GLY A 6 8.05 28.25 -8.67
CA GLY A 6 8.06 27.21 -9.69
C GLY A 6 8.37 27.77 -11.07
N ILE A 7 9.26 27.10 -11.82
CA ILE A 7 9.55 27.42 -13.21
C ILE A 7 9.26 26.19 -14.06
N ASP A 8 8.46 26.34 -15.10
CA ASP A 8 8.15 25.28 -16.06
C ASP A 8 8.04 25.82 -17.49
N LEU A 9 7.84 24.93 -18.45
CA LEU A 9 7.77 25.27 -19.89
C LEU A 9 6.48 25.98 -20.28
N THR A 10 5.39 25.77 -19.53
CA THR A 10 4.08 26.32 -19.85
C THR A 10 3.40 26.96 -18.64
N GLN A 11 2.69 28.05 -18.87
CA GLN A 11 1.93 28.74 -17.83
C GLN A 11 0.85 27.84 -17.22
N GLU A 12 0.24 26.95 -18.01
CA GLU A 12 -0.77 26.00 -17.55
C GLU A 12 -0.26 25.10 -16.42
N ILE A 13 0.97 24.56 -16.53
CA ILE A 13 1.58 23.72 -15.47
C ILE A 13 1.81 24.54 -14.21
N ILE A 14 2.27 25.78 -14.36
CA ILE A 14 2.52 26.70 -13.25
C ILE A 14 1.21 27.03 -12.51
N ASP A 15 0.17 27.41 -13.26
CA ASP A 15 -1.12 27.74 -12.69
C ASP A 15 -1.70 26.56 -11.89
N ARG A 16 -1.61 25.34 -12.43
CA ARG A 16 -2.04 24.10 -11.74
C ARG A 16 -1.20 23.80 -10.50
N ALA A 17 0.10 24.09 -10.53
CA ALA A 17 0.96 23.92 -9.36
C ALA A 17 0.60 24.91 -8.23
N CYS A 18 0.28 26.16 -8.59
CA CYS A 18 -0.23 27.16 -7.65
C CYS A 18 -1.61 26.74 -7.08
N GLU A 19 -2.54 26.30 -7.92
CA GLU A 19 -3.88 25.85 -7.50
C GLU A 19 -3.81 24.68 -6.51
N ARG A 20 -2.82 23.79 -6.66
CA ARG A 20 -2.58 22.65 -5.76
C ARG A 20 -1.78 23.03 -4.50
N GLY A 21 -1.34 24.28 -4.38
CA GLY A 21 -0.50 24.75 -3.27
C GLY A 21 0.90 24.10 -3.26
N ALA A 22 1.39 23.62 -4.41
CA ALA A 22 2.73 23.04 -4.52
C ALA A 22 3.81 24.14 -4.60
N ILE A 23 3.47 25.31 -5.10
CA ILE A 23 4.31 26.52 -5.20
C ILE A 23 3.50 27.75 -4.77
N ASP A 24 4.16 28.78 -4.28
CA ASP A 24 3.55 30.06 -3.90
C ASP A 24 3.32 30.94 -5.11
N GLU A 25 4.24 30.89 -6.08
CA GLU A 25 4.17 31.61 -7.35
C GLU A 25 5.05 30.93 -8.41
N GLY A 26 4.93 31.33 -9.65
CA GLY A 26 5.77 30.78 -10.72
C GLY A 26 5.85 31.66 -11.96
N GLY A 27 6.72 31.25 -12.89
CA GLY A 27 6.96 31.95 -14.14
C GLY A 27 7.71 31.10 -15.18
N LEU A 28 7.92 31.69 -16.36
CA LEU A 28 8.64 31.05 -17.46
C LEU A 28 10.12 31.46 -17.52
N ASP A 29 10.54 32.46 -16.73
CA ASP A 29 11.90 33.02 -16.73
C ASP A 29 12.74 32.45 -15.57
N ALA A 30 13.50 31.41 -15.87
CA ALA A 30 14.43 30.80 -14.92
C ALA A 30 15.55 31.76 -14.48
N LEU A 31 16.04 32.63 -15.35
CA LEU A 31 17.16 33.53 -15.05
C LEU A 31 16.79 34.60 -14.02
N GLN A 32 15.54 35.03 -14.02
CA GLN A 32 15.05 35.95 -13.00
C GLN A 32 14.92 35.23 -11.63
N ALA A 33 14.35 34.03 -11.63
CA ALA A 33 14.07 33.30 -10.41
C ALA A 33 15.35 32.87 -9.66
N VAL A 34 16.40 32.43 -10.36
CA VAL A 34 17.61 31.92 -9.71
C VAL A 34 18.45 32.98 -8.99
N LYS A 35 18.30 34.28 -9.35
CA LYS A 35 19.07 35.38 -8.75
C LYS A 35 18.78 35.61 -7.28
N GLU A 36 17.55 35.37 -6.86
CA GLU A 36 17.05 35.62 -5.51
C GLU A 36 16.92 34.35 -4.66
N ALA A 37 17.23 33.17 -5.24
CA ALA A 37 17.02 31.90 -4.61
C ALA A 37 18.17 31.51 -3.66
N ASP A 38 17.85 31.04 -2.45
CA ASP A 38 18.81 30.40 -1.54
C ASP A 38 19.08 28.94 -1.96
N LEU A 39 18.08 28.27 -2.55
CA LEU A 39 18.17 26.91 -3.05
C LEU A 39 17.51 26.82 -4.43
N VAL A 40 18.25 26.35 -5.42
CA VAL A 40 17.73 26.06 -6.77
C VAL A 40 17.67 24.55 -6.95
N VAL A 41 16.46 24.01 -7.21
CA VAL A 41 16.24 22.57 -7.41
C VAL A 41 15.96 22.31 -8.90
N LEU A 42 16.82 21.52 -9.56
CA LEU A 42 16.65 21.12 -10.95
C LEU A 42 15.95 19.76 -11.04
N ALA A 43 14.62 19.77 -11.23
CA ALA A 43 13.76 18.59 -11.29
C ALA A 43 13.31 18.28 -12.73
N MET A 44 14.26 18.11 -13.66
CA MET A 44 14.03 17.87 -15.08
C MET A 44 14.88 16.70 -15.60
N PRO A 45 14.69 16.21 -16.86
CA PRO A 45 15.53 15.15 -17.42
C PRO A 45 17.02 15.48 -17.40
N VAL A 46 17.86 14.45 -17.24
CA VAL A 46 19.32 14.62 -16.98
C VAL A 46 20.00 15.46 -18.05
N ARG A 47 19.70 15.24 -19.33
CA ARG A 47 20.30 16.03 -20.42
C ARG A 47 19.86 17.49 -20.37
N THR A 48 18.61 17.75 -20.02
CA THR A 48 18.11 19.12 -19.82
C THR A 48 18.82 19.79 -18.63
N ILE A 49 19.08 19.06 -17.54
CA ILE A 49 19.93 19.59 -16.42
C ILE A 49 21.30 19.99 -16.95
N ILE A 50 21.97 19.11 -17.70
CA ILE A 50 23.31 19.35 -18.26
C ILE A 50 23.33 20.58 -19.18
N GLU A 51 22.27 20.82 -19.94
CA GLU A 51 22.11 21.99 -20.82
C GLU A 51 21.76 23.26 -20.05
N THR A 52 20.97 23.17 -18.98
CA THR A 52 20.51 24.31 -18.18
C THR A 52 21.59 24.86 -17.26
N VAL A 53 22.39 23.98 -16.65
CA VAL A 53 23.41 24.37 -15.66
C VAL A 53 24.33 25.50 -16.14
N PRO A 54 24.95 25.47 -17.35
CA PRO A 54 25.79 26.57 -17.82
C PRO A 54 25.04 27.89 -18.03
N VAL A 55 23.75 27.82 -18.32
CA VAL A 55 22.92 29.01 -18.60
C VAL A 55 22.61 29.77 -17.32
N ILE A 56 22.40 29.04 -16.19
CA ILE A 56 22.03 29.66 -14.91
C ILE A 56 23.23 29.96 -14.03
N ALA A 57 24.38 29.31 -14.25
CA ALA A 57 25.54 29.37 -13.35
C ALA A 57 26.03 30.79 -13.04
N ASP A 58 26.11 31.65 -14.04
CA ASP A 58 26.57 33.07 -13.89
C ASP A 58 25.53 33.96 -13.17
N HIS A 59 24.32 33.43 -12.93
CA HIS A 59 23.23 34.17 -12.29
C HIS A 59 23.00 33.73 -10.84
N LEU A 60 23.66 32.66 -10.38
CA LEU A 60 23.57 32.17 -9.01
C LEU A 60 24.42 33.08 -8.07
N SER A 61 23.93 33.30 -6.86
CA SER A 61 24.73 33.95 -5.83
C SER A 61 25.75 32.96 -5.20
N ASP A 62 26.83 33.47 -4.63
CA ASP A 62 27.83 32.63 -3.92
C ASP A 62 27.24 31.81 -2.76
N LYS A 63 26.05 32.18 -2.28
CA LYS A 63 25.34 31.48 -1.19
C LYS A 63 24.34 30.47 -1.68
N THR A 64 23.89 30.56 -2.92
CA THR A 64 22.87 29.70 -3.51
C THR A 64 23.37 28.26 -3.61
N ILE A 65 22.62 27.31 -3.06
CA ILE A 65 22.87 25.89 -3.25
C ILE A 65 22.16 25.46 -4.54
N LEU A 66 22.91 24.92 -5.50
CA LEU A 66 22.36 24.26 -6.68
C LEU A 66 22.21 22.77 -6.41
N PHE A 67 20.99 22.28 -6.50
CA PHE A 67 20.60 20.89 -6.21
C PHE A 67 19.87 20.29 -7.38
N ASP A 68 20.31 19.16 -7.93
CA ASP A 68 19.58 18.45 -8.99
C ASP A 68 18.93 17.17 -8.48
N LEU A 69 17.89 16.70 -9.18
CA LEU A 69 17.18 15.46 -8.91
C LEU A 69 17.36 14.42 -10.03
N GLY A 70 18.36 14.56 -10.86
CA GLY A 70 18.61 13.70 -12.02
C GLY A 70 18.86 12.23 -11.63
N SER A 71 18.52 11.32 -12.50
CA SER A 71 18.67 9.87 -12.27
C SER A 71 20.11 9.36 -12.43
N THR A 72 21.02 10.14 -13.04
CA THR A 72 22.45 9.85 -13.17
C THR A 72 23.25 11.06 -12.72
N LYS A 73 24.45 10.85 -12.15
CA LYS A 73 25.22 11.91 -11.49
C LYS A 73 26.53 12.27 -12.19
N ALA A 74 27.28 11.26 -12.69
CA ALA A 74 28.62 11.49 -13.23
C ALA A 74 28.67 12.51 -14.37
N ALA A 75 27.71 12.45 -15.29
CA ALA A 75 27.64 13.38 -16.42
C ALA A 75 27.32 14.83 -15.97
N ILE A 76 26.39 15.00 -15.01
CA ILE A 76 26.05 16.31 -14.45
C ILE A 76 27.28 16.86 -13.69
N TYR A 77 27.92 16.02 -12.87
CA TYR A 77 29.11 16.40 -12.11
C TYR A 77 30.24 16.88 -13.03
N GLN A 78 30.53 16.15 -14.14
CA GLN A 78 31.52 16.57 -15.13
C GLN A 78 31.20 17.93 -15.74
N LYS A 79 29.92 18.22 -15.97
CA LYS A 79 29.49 19.51 -16.50
C LYS A 79 29.68 20.64 -15.49
N ILE A 80 29.32 20.40 -14.22
CA ILE A 80 29.55 21.36 -13.12
C ILE A 80 31.05 21.68 -12.96
N ALA A 81 31.89 20.63 -12.90
CA ALA A 81 33.35 20.78 -12.74
C ALA A 81 34.03 21.54 -13.90
N ALA A 82 33.39 21.60 -15.08
CA ALA A 82 33.90 22.31 -16.24
C ALA A 82 33.39 23.77 -16.32
N LEU A 83 32.61 24.26 -15.36
CA LEU A 83 32.18 25.66 -15.32
C LEU A 83 33.32 26.59 -14.99
N PRO A 84 33.35 27.80 -15.57
CA PRO A 84 34.35 28.82 -15.27
C PRO A 84 34.14 29.47 -13.89
N VAL A 85 32.96 29.31 -13.30
CA VAL A 85 32.56 29.88 -12.00
C VAL A 85 32.41 28.78 -10.95
N SER A 86 32.66 29.13 -9.70
CA SER A 86 32.43 28.23 -8.59
C SER A 86 30.92 28.21 -8.23
N VAL A 87 30.35 27.02 -8.17
CA VAL A 87 28.93 26.82 -7.81
C VAL A 87 28.87 25.90 -6.61
N ARG A 88 28.10 26.26 -5.59
CA ARG A 88 27.78 25.39 -4.43
C ARG A 88 26.77 24.30 -4.89
N TYR A 89 27.29 23.21 -5.40
CA TYR A 89 26.47 22.15 -6.00
C TYR A 89 26.49 20.89 -5.17
N ILE A 90 25.29 20.27 -5.03
CA ILE A 90 25.10 18.92 -4.52
C ILE A 90 24.17 18.17 -5.50
N GLY A 91 24.57 16.99 -5.92
CA GLY A 91 23.68 16.10 -6.68
C GLY A 91 22.69 15.39 -5.77
N GLY A 92 21.46 15.22 -6.24
CA GLY A 92 20.41 14.46 -5.57
C GLY A 92 19.81 13.40 -6.47
N HIS A 93 19.27 12.34 -5.89
CA HIS A 93 18.44 11.36 -6.60
C HIS A 93 17.49 10.65 -5.63
N PRO A 94 16.18 10.96 -5.66
CA PRO A 94 15.20 10.22 -4.89
C PRO A 94 15.03 8.82 -5.47
N MET A 95 15.17 7.77 -4.64
CA MET A 95 14.93 6.37 -5.04
C MET A 95 13.43 6.05 -4.98
N ALA A 96 12.60 6.93 -5.52
CA ALA A 96 11.15 6.79 -5.60
C ALA A 96 10.66 7.43 -6.90
N GLY A 97 9.57 6.88 -7.44
CA GLY A 97 8.93 7.38 -8.66
C GLY A 97 7.74 6.51 -9.02
N THR A 98 6.88 7.04 -9.89
CA THR A 98 5.76 6.32 -10.48
C THR A 98 5.90 6.28 -12.00
N GLU A 99 5.13 5.44 -12.67
CA GLU A 99 5.04 5.38 -14.14
C GLU A 99 4.37 6.64 -14.72
N HIS A 100 3.69 7.42 -13.89
CA HIS A 100 3.01 8.65 -14.27
C HIS A 100 3.92 9.87 -14.10
N ALA A 101 3.76 10.86 -14.95
CA ALA A 101 4.56 12.08 -14.97
C ALA A 101 3.66 13.34 -14.90
N GLY A 102 4.26 14.47 -14.51
CA GLY A 102 3.59 15.77 -14.44
C GLY A 102 2.96 16.06 -13.09
N ILE A 103 2.42 17.29 -12.98
CA ILE A 103 1.86 17.82 -11.72
C ILE A 103 0.70 16.99 -11.17
N ASP A 104 -0.06 16.31 -12.03
CA ASP A 104 -1.20 15.50 -11.61
C ASP A 104 -0.80 14.21 -10.90
N ALA A 105 0.39 13.69 -11.18
CA ALA A 105 0.94 12.53 -10.52
C ALA A 105 1.69 12.88 -9.21
N ALA A 106 1.85 14.17 -8.90
CA ALA A 106 2.56 14.61 -7.71
C ALA A 106 1.73 14.36 -6.45
N THR A 107 2.35 13.73 -5.45
CA THR A 107 1.78 13.51 -4.11
C THR A 107 2.78 13.90 -3.03
N ALA A 108 2.31 14.48 -1.93
CA ALA A 108 3.17 14.93 -0.83
C ALA A 108 3.97 13.78 -0.16
N GLY A 109 3.45 12.55 -0.20
CA GLY A 109 4.08 11.37 0.41
C GLY A 109 5.01 10.58 -0.52
N LEU A 110 5.25 11.02 -1.77
CA LEU A 110 6.00 10.25 -2.78
C LEU A 110 7.38 9.76 -2.30
N PHE A 111 8.07 10.55 -1.49
CA PHE A 111 9.42 10.26 -1.02
C PHE A 111 9.46 9.64 0.38
N SER A 112 8.32 9.49 1.06
CA SER A 112 8.25 8.99 2.43
C SER A 112 8.81 7.55 2.51
N GLY A 113 9.77 7.34 3.43
CA GLY A 113 10.47 6.06 3.61
C GLY A 113 11.48 5.71 2.52
N ALA A 114 11.61 6.49 1.44
CA ALA A 114 12.54 6.20 0.36
C ALA A 114 13.98 6.61 0.70
N ALA A 115 14.96 5.87 0.17
CA ALA A 115 16.33 6.33 0.14
C ALA A 115 16.46 7.53 -0.81
N PHE A 116 17.25 8.52 -0.43
CA PHE A 116 17.52 9.69 -1.23
C PHE A 116 19.04 9.89 -1.33
N ALA A 117 19.62 9.63 -2.50
CA ALA A 117 21.04 9.79 -2.69
C ALA A 117 21.43 11.30 -2.65
N LEU A 118 22.43 11.63 -1.84
CA LEU A 118 23.16 12.89 -1.86
C LEU A 118 24.56 12.65 -2.39
N VAL A 119 24.92 13.35 -3.44
CA VAL A 119 26.16 13.16 -4.20
C VAL A 119 26.95 14.47 -4.22
N PRO A 120 27.68 14.77 -3.11
CA PRO A 120 28.51 15.97 -3.05
C PRO A 120 29.75 15.83 -3.93
N PRO A 121 30.22 16.94 -4.55
CA PRO A 121 31.50 16.99 -5.21
C PRO A 121 32.68 16.96 -4.20
N VAL A 122 33.90 16.85 -4.70
CA VAL A 122 35.10 16.94 -3.90
C VAL A 122 35.83 18.23 -4.30
N PRO A 123 36.15 19.14 -3.33
CA PRO A 123 35.90 19.04 -1.89
C PRO A 123 34.40 19.13 -1.51
N VAL A 124 34.03 18.52 -0.40
CA VAL A 124 32.62 18.46 0.07
C VAL A 124 32.26 19.80 0.73
N ASP A 125 31.09 20.33 0.38
CA ASP A 125 30.42 21.42 1.09
C ASP A 125 29.56 20.83 2.21
N ASP A 126 30.14 20.65 3.40
CA ASP A 126 29.49 20.02 4.55
C ASP A 126 28.22 20.78 5.00
N GLU A 127 28.21 22.11 4.90
CA GLU A 127 27.06 22.95 5.24
C GLU A 127 25.89 22.66 4.29
N ALA A 128 26.14 22.63 2.98
CA ALA A 128 25.11 22.33 1.98
C ALA A 128 24.57 20.90 2.15
N VAL A 129 25.43 19.92 2.42
CA VAL A 129 25.03 18.53 2.69
C VAL A 129 24.14 18.44 3.92
N GLU A 130 24.44 19.15 5.01
CA GLU A 130 23.62 19.15 6.22
C GLU A 130 22.26 19.83 6.00
N ILE A 131 22.21 20.96 5.27
CA ILE A 131 20.97 21.65 4.93
C ILE A 131 20.06 20.72 4.12
N LEU A 132 20.58 20.10 3.06
CA LEU A 132 19.82 19.18 2.21
C LEU A 132 19.44 17.89 2.95
N SER A 133 20.30 17.38 3.82
CA SER A 133 19.98 16.21 4.65
C SER A 133 18.79 16.48 5.59
N ARG A 134 18.70 17.68 6.18
CA ARG A 134 17.57 18.10 7.00
C ARG A 134 16.30 18.23 6.16
N LEU A 135 16.39 18.83 4.96
CA LEU A 135 15.27 18.95 4.04
C LEU A 135 14.73 17.56 3.64
N ILE A 136 15.63 16.63 3.27
CA ILE A 136 15.27 15.27 2.88
C ILE A 136 14.59 14.51 4.03
N ARG A 137 15.08 14.64 5.26
CA ARG A 137 14.42 14.05 6.43
C ARG A 137 13.05 14.69 6.71
N ALA A 138 12.90 15.98 6.49
CA ALA A 138 11.63 16.69 6.70
C ALA A 138 10.52 16.23 5.74
N ILE A 139 10.87 15.78 4.53
CA ILE A 139 9.91 15.16 3.60
C ILE A 139 9.74 13.65 3.81
N GLY A 140 10.28 13.10 4.91
CA GLY A 140 10.14 11.69 5.29
C GLY A 140 11.09 10.72 4.59
N ALA A 141 12.06 11.21 3.80
CA ALA A 141 13.05 10.37 3.11
C ALA A 141 14.33 10.18 3.92
N HIS A 142 15.17 9.20 3.51
CA HIS A 142 16.43 8.86 4.16
C HIS A 142 17.64 9.29 3.32
N PRO A 143 18.42 10.31 3.71
CA PRO A 143 19.59 10.74 2.96
C PRO A 143 20.71 9.69 3.02
N VAL A 144 21.27 9.35 1.85
CA VAL A 144 22.40 8.43 1.68
C VAL A 144 23.51 9.15 0.91
N ILE A 145 24.60 9.47 1.59
CA ILE A 145 25.75 10.16 0.97
C ILE A 145 26.59 9.14 0.20
N ILE A 146 26.84 9.40 -1.09
CA ILE A 146 27.52 8.47 -1.99
C ILE A 146 28.28 9.22 -3.10
N PRO A 147 29.50 8.77 -3.51
CA PRO A 147 30.19 9.34 -4.66
C PRO A 147 29.44 9.08 -5.99
N ALA A 148 29.58 9.99 -6.97
CA ALA A 148 28.86 9.96 -8.24
C ALA A 148 29.06 8.66 -9.05
N ASP A 149 30.31 8.18 -9.15
CA ASP A 149 30.66 6.95 -9.86
C ASP A 149 30.06 5.71 -9.20
N ARG A 150 30.02 5.67 -7.87
CA ARG A 150 29.41 4.59 -7.09
C ARG A 150 27.89 4.61 -7.23
N HIS A 151 27.28 5.79 -7.15
CA HIS A 151 25.86 5.98 -7.40
C HIS A 151 25.47 5.42 -8.76
N ASP A 152 26.12 5.89 -9.84
CA ASP A 152 25.78 5.52 -11.21
C ASP A 152 25.99 4.02 -11.48
N HIS A 153 27.00 3.41 -10.83
CA HIS A 153 27.21 1.97 -10.88
C HIS A 153 26.08 1.18 -10.19
N ILE A 154 25.62 1.64 -9.03
CA ILE A 154 24.55 0.97 -8.28
C ILE A 154 23.23 1.08 -9.04
N VAL A 155 22.83 2.28 -9.47
CA VAL A 155 21.54 2.47 -10.17
C VAL A 155 21.53 1.82 -11.55
N ALA A 156 22.69 1.64 -12.19
CA ALA A 156 22.78 0.82 -13.42
C ALA A 156 22.31 -0.60 -13.17
N MET A 157 22.66 -1.23 -12.04
CA MET A 157 22.27 -2.60 -11.71
C MET A 157 20.88 -2.73 -11.11
N THR A 158 20.41 -1.73 -10.34
CA THR A 158 19.16 -1.82 -9.58
C THR A 158 17.95 -1.21 -10.29
N SER A 159 18.18 -0.38 -11.32
CA SER A 159 17.13 0.33 -12.05
C SER A 159 17.28 0.22 -13.57
N HIS A 160 18.42 0.64 -14.14
CA HIS A 160 18.55 0.81 -15.58
C HIS A 160 18.61 -0.53 -16.33
N LEU A 161 19.39 -1.49 -15.83
CA LEU A 161 19.49 -2.83 -16.41
C LEU A 161 18.16 -3.60 -16.30
N PRO A 162 17.43 -3.63 -15.17
CA PRO A 162 16.08 -4.19 -15.10
C PRO A 162 15.12 -3.65 -16.17
N TYR A 163 15.12 -2.34 -16.42
CA TYR A 163 14.32 -1.75 -17.50
C TYR A 163 14.70 -2.29 -18.88
N LEU A 164 15.99 -2.34 -19.19
CA LEU A 164 16.48 -2.83 -20.50
C LEU A 164 16.19 -4.32 -20.68
N LEU A 165 16.31 -5.14 -19.64
CA LEU A 165 15.95 -6.56 -19.68
C LEU A 165 14.45 -6.76 -19.89
N SER A 166 13.63 -5.95 -19.21
CA SER A 166 12.18 -5.94 -19.39
C SER A 166 11.81 -5.57 -20.82
N SER A 167 12.45 -4.53 -21.38
CA SER A 167 12.24 -4.10 -22.77
C SER A 167 12.68 -5.17 -23.79
N ALA A 168 13.83 -5.81 -23.56
CA ALA A 168 14.29 -6.90 -24.41
C ALA A 168 13.34 -8.11 -24.37
N LEU A 169 12.81 -8.46 -23.19
CA LEU A 169 11.82 -9.51 -23.04
C LEU A 169 10.55 -9.22 -23.85
N VAL A 170 10.04 -8.00 -23.80
CA VAL A 170 8.85 -7.58 -24.56
C VAL A 170 9.13 -7.64 -26.07
N GLN A 171 10.29 -7.18 -26.53
CA GLN A 171 10.67 -7.24 -27.96
C GLN A 171 10.77 -8.69 -28.44
N THR A 172 11.39 -9.58 -27.66
CA THR A 172 11.49 -11.01 -28.00
C THR A 172 10.11 -11.67 -28.08
N ALA A 173 9.21 -11.33 -27.15
CA ALA A 173 7.84 -11.84 -27.16
C ALA A 173 7.06 -11.33 -28.40
N GLU A 174 7.22 -10.05 -28.80
CA GLU A 174 6.60 -9.48 -29.99
C GLU A 174 7.10 -10.17 -31.27
N GLU A 175 8.42 -10.40 -31.40
CA GLU A 175 8.98 -11.15 -32.50
C GLU A 175 8.40 -12.58 -32.57
N THR A 176 8.25 -13.26 -31.43
CA THR A 176 7.65 -14.59 -31.35
C THR A 176 6.16 -14.56 -31.76
N ALA A 177 5.42 -13.53 -31.40
CA ALA A 177 4.01 -13.37 -31.75
C ALA A 177 3.73 -13.27 -33.25
N HIS A 178 4.74 -12.88 -34.06
CA HIS A 178 4.63 -12.91 -35.53
C HIS A 178 4.47 -14.33 -36.09
N THR A 179 4.98 -15.34 -35.39
CA THR A 179 4.86 -16.75 -35.79
C THR A 179 3.85 -17.51 -34.93
N GLU A 180 3.70 -17.14 -33.68
CA GLU A 180 2.81 -17.76 -32.69
C GLU A 180 1.64 -16.82 -32.37
N HIS A 181 0.63 -16.75 -33.22
CA HIS A 181 -0.49 -15.78 -33.16
C HIS A 181 -1.30 -15.82 -31.85
N ARG A 182 -1.19 -16.91 -31.07
CA ARG A 182 -1.88 -17.07 -29.80
C ARG A 182 -1.01 -16.76 -28.58
N LEU A 183 0.21 -16.26 -28.77
CA LEU A 183 1.15 -15.98 -27.68
C LEU A 183 0.48 -15.12 -26.57
N TRP A 184 -0.23 -14.09 -26.98
CA TRP A 184 -0.85 -13.15 -26.04
C TRP A 184 -2.02 -13.75 -25.25
N ASP A 185 -2.61 -14.86 -25.69
CA ASP A 185 -3.64 -15.61 -24.92
C ASP A 185 -3.05 -16.31 -23.69
N PHE A 186 -1.73 -16.56 -23.67
CA PHE A 186 -1.02 -17.27 -22.61
C PHE A 186 -0.25 -16.36 -21.63
N VAL A 187 -0.44 -15.04 -21.71
CA VAL A 187 0.23 -14.09 -20.80
C VAL A 187 -0.32 -14.23 -19.39
N ALA A 188 0.55 -14.61 -18.46
CA ALA A 188 0.26 -14.78 -17.03
C ALA A 188 1.13 -13.86 -16.16
N GLY A 189 1.05 -14.01 -14.84
CA GLY A 189 1.74 -13.16 -13.85
C GLY A 189 3.25 -13.03 -14.09
N GLY A 190 3.94 -14.10 -14.47
CA GLY A 190 5.39 -14.04 -14.71
C GLY A 190 5.80 -13.03 -15.76
N PHE A 191 5.14 -13.04 -16.93
CA PHE A 191 5.42 -12.07 -17.98
C PHE A 191 4.98 -10.65 -17.57
N ARG A 192 3.77 -10.51 -16.99
CA ARG A 192 3.22 -9.21 -16.54
C ARG A 192 4.15 -8.52 -15.56
N ASP A 193 4.59 -9.23 -14.53
CA ASP A 193 5.41 -8.66 -13.46
C ASP A 193 6.82 -8.32 -13.96
N THR A 194 7.41 -9.17 -14.82
CA THR A 194 8.75 -8.96 -15.36
C THR A 194 8.78 -7.87 -16.43
N SER A 195 7.70 -7.70 -17.23
CA SER A 195 7.61 -6.69 -18.29
C SER A 195 7.09 -5.33 -17.82
N ARG A 196 6.56 -5.21 -16.61
CA ARG A 196 5.89 -4.00 -16.11
C ARG A 196 6.72 -2.72 -16.27
N VAL A 197 7.99 -2.77 -15.94
CA VAL A 197 8.87 -1.59 -16.01
C VAL A 197 9.20 -1.15 -17.44
N ALA A 198 8.97 -1.98 -18.47
CA ALA A 198 9.13 -1.58 -19.88
C ALA A 198 8.15 -0.46 -20.30
N ALA A 199 7.06 -0.25 -19.53
CA ALA A 199 6.11 0.84 -19.77
C ALA A 199 6.56 2.20 -19.23
N SER A 200 7.76 2.32 -18.65
CA SER A 200 8.29 3.59 -18.13
C SER A 200 8.50 4.64 -19.21
N ASN A 201 8.60 5.92 -18.81
CA ASN A 201 8.76 7.04 -19.74
C ASN A 201 10.01 6.89 -20.63
N VAL A 202 9.79 6.73 -21.93
CA VAL A 202 10.85 6.45 -22.92
C VAL A 202 11.90 7.55 -22.97
N ARG A 203 11.49 8.84 -22.89
CA ARG A 203 12.42 9.99 -22.95
C ARG A 203 13.38 9.98 -21.76
N VAL A 204 12.84 9.78 -20.56
CA VAL A 204 13.65 9.69 -19.32
C VAL A 204 14.61 8.51 -19.39
N MET A 205 14.14 7.33 -19.82
CA MET A 205 14.97 6.13 -19.90
C MET A 205 16.04 6.23 -20.98
N THR A 206 15.75 6.90 -22.11
CA THR A 206 16.75 7.19 -23.13
C THR A 206 17.86 8.09 -22.59
N ASP A 207 17.50 9.16 -21.89
CA ASP A 207 18.48 10.07 -21.25
C ASP A 207 19.37 9.31 -20.27
N ILE A 208 18.77 8.46 -19.41
CA ILE A 208 19.50 7.61 -18.47
C ILE A 208 20.49 6.69 -19.19
N CYS A 209 20.04 6.00 -20.25
CA CYS A 209 20.91 5.09 -21.00
C CYS A 209 22.10 5.81 -21.62
N LEU A 210 21.90 7.03 -22.14
CA LEU A 210 22.95 7.81 -22.78
C LEU A 210 23.88 8.51 -21.79
N THR A 211 23.43 8.80 -20.56
CA THR A 211 24.25 9.49 -19.56
C THR A 211 24.92 8.53 -18.56
N ASN A 212 24.54 7.24 -18.56
CA ASN A 212 25.17 6.19 -17.72
C ASN A 212 25.67 4.99 -18.56
N GLN A 213 26.19 5.23 -19.75
CA GLN A 213 26.55 4.19 -20.75
C GLN A 213 27.49 3.11 -20.20
N LYS A 214 28.65 3.50 -19.63
CA LYS A 214 29.68 2.54 -19.22
C LYS A 214 29.20 1.53 -18.15
N PRO A 215 28.58 1.95 -17.05
CA PRO A 215 28.00 1.04 -16.07
C PRO A 215 26.92 0.12 -16.66
N ILE A 216 26.04 0.66 -17.50
CA ILE A 216 24.95 -0.08 -18.15
C ILE A 216 25.51 -1.15 -19.09
N LEU A 217 26.43 -0.80 -19.99
CA LEU A 217 27.05 -1.75 -20.92
C LEU A 217 27.74 -2.89 -20.19
N LYS A 218 28.46 -2.58 -19.10
CA LYS A 218 29.07 -3.60 -18.23
C LYS A 218 28.05 -4.51 -17.58
N GLY A 219 26.89 -3.95 -17.19
CA GLY A 219 25.76 -4.70 -16.65
C GLY A 219 25.16 -5.66 -17.69
N ILE A 220 24.96 -5.18 -18.92
CA ILE A 220 24.48 -5.99 -20.06
C ILE A 220 25.42 -7.16 -20.33
N GLU A 221 26.73 -6.90 -20.45
CA GLU A 221 27.74 -7.94 -20.69
C GLU A 221 27.68 -9.05 -19.63
N ARG A 222 27.65 -8.68 -18.36
CA ARG A 222 27.54 -9.65 -17.24
C ARG A 222 26.25 -10.45 -17.29
N THR A 223 25.14 -9.82 -17.68
CA THR A 223 23.85 -10.51 -17.81
C THR A 223 23.85 -11.47 -18.98
N GLN A 224 24.44 -11.09 -20.12
CA GLN A 224 24.62 -11.98 -21.27
C GLN A 224 25.46 -13.20 -20.89
N GLN A 225 26.55 -13.02 -20.15
CA GLN A 225 27.37 -14.13 -19.64
C GLN A 225 26.56 -15.06 -18.72
N ALA A 226 25.73 -14.49 -17.82
CA ALA A 226 24.88 -15.28 -16.92
C ALA A 226 23.80 -16.07 -17.69
N LEU A 227 23.14 -15.44 -18.67
CA LEU A 227 22.17 -16.10 -19.55
C LEU A 227 22.84 -17.20 -20.41
N GLY A 228 24.06 -16.94 -20.91
CA GLY A 228 24.84 -17.93 -21.65
C GLY A 228 25.10 -19.20 -20.84
N LYS A 229 25.49 -19.06 -19.56
CA LYS A 229 25.69 -20.22 -18.66
C LYS A 229 24.39 -20.99 -18.41
N LEU A 230 23.28 -20.28 -18.19
CA LEU A 230 21.97 -20.93 -18.03
C LEU A 230 21.60 -21.73 -19.30
N ALA A 231 21.82 -21.14 -20.48
CA ALA A 231 21.56 -21.79 -21.75
C ALA A 231 22.46 -23.05 -21.97
N GLU A 232 23.73 -22.98 -21.58
CA GLU A 232 24.66 -24.11 -21.62
C GLU A 232 24.17 -25.27 -20.75
N TRP A 233 23.86 -25.04 -19.49
CA TRP A 233 23.34 -26.07 -18.59
C TRP A 233 22.00 -26.66 -19.04
N ILE A 234 21.11 -25.83 -19.62
CA ILE A 234 19.85 -26.32 -20.20
C ILE A 234 20.14 -27.25 -21.41
N ASN A 235 21.05 -26.85 -22.31
CA ASN A 235 21.41 -27.63 -23.49
C ASN A 235 22.10 -28.94 -23.14
N GLU A 236 22.93 -28.97 -22.11
CA GLU A 236 23.66 -30.17 -21.63
C GLU A 236 22.79 -31.04 -20.71
N GLY A 237 21.63 -30.57 -20.27
CA GLY A 237 20.78 -31.27 -19.30
C GLY A 237 21.41 -31.35 -17.91
N ASP A 238 22.32 -30.41 -17.56
CA ASP A 238 22.97 -30.36 -16.23
C ASP A 238 22.00 -29.84 -15.18
N GLN A 239 21.16 -30.74 -14.69
CA GLN A 239 20.16 -30.45 -13.67
C GLN A 239 20.81 -29.92 -12.39
N GLN A 240 21.96 -30.47 -11.97
CA GLN A 240 22.60 -30.10 -10.71
C GLN A 240 23.14 -28.67 -10.75
N ALA A 241 23.81 -28.26 -11.80
CA ALA A 241 24.31 -26.90 -11.98
C ALA A 241 23.16 -25.91 -12.08
N LEU A 242 22.10 -26.24 -12.82
CA LEU A 242 20.91 -25.40 -12.96
C LEU A 242 20.19 -25.22 -11.64
N GLU A 243 19.91 -26.27 -10.87
CA GLU A 243 19.28 -26.20 -9.55
C GLU A 243 20.11 -25.38 -8.56
N ALA A 244 21.43 -25.56 -8.55
CA ALA A 244 22.33 -24.79 -7.70
C ALA A 244 22.24 -23.27 -8.01
N ALA A 245 22.28 -22.88 -9.29
CA ALA A 245 22.21 -21.49 -9.73
C ALA A 245 20.85 -20.85 -9.39
N LEU A 246 19.75 -21.55 -9.63
CA LEU A 246 18.40 -21.08 -9.33
C LEU A 246 18.17 -20.96 -7.81
N THR A 247 18.67 -21.92 -7.03
CA THR A 247 18.63 -21.89 -5.56
C THR A 247 19.42 -20.70 -5.01
N GLN A 248 20.61 -20.44 -5.55
CA GLN A 248 21.42 -19.28 -5.16
C GLN A 248 20.69 -17.96 -5.48
N SER A 249 20.05 -17.86 -6.64
CA SER A 249 19.29 -16.69 -7.05
C SER A 249 18.09 -16.46 -6.12
N LYS A 250 17.33 -17.52 -5.80
CA LYS A 250 16.24 -17.50 -4.83
C LYS A 250 16.72 -17.05 -3.44
N ALA A 251 17.81 -17.64 -2.93
CA ALA A 251 18.37 -17.28 -1.63
C ALA A 251 18.81 -15.82 -1.56
N THR A 252 19.44 -15.31 -2.64
CA THR A 252 19.85 -13.89 -2.72
C THR A 252 18.64 -12.96 -2.72
N ARG A 253 17.60 -13.28 -3.52
CA ARG A 253 16.36 -12.51 -3.56
C ARG A 253 15.66 -12.50 -2.21
N THR A 254 15.55 -13.67 -1.56
CA THR A 254 14.98 -13.79 -0.21
C THR A 254 15.77 -12.97 0.82
N ARG A 255 17.08 -12.98 0.76
CA ARG A 255 17.94 -12.18 1.66
C ARG A 255 17.73 -10.67 1.46
N VAL A 256 17.54 -10.21 0.22
CA VAL A 256 17.41 -8.78 -0.11
C VAL A 256 16.00 -8.27 0.17
N PHE A 257 14.97 -9.07 -0.09
CA PHE A 257 13.56 -8.64 -0.06
C PHE A 257 12.69 -9.39 0.95
N GLY A 258 13.25 -10.35 1.70
CA GLY A 258 12.46 -11.30 2.49
C GLY A 258 11.79 -12.37 1.61
N GLU A 259 11.02 -13.26 2.21
CA GLU A 259 10.35 -14.36 1.47
C GLU A 259 9.30 -13.87 0.44
N ARG A 260 8.89 -12.59 0.53
CA ARG A 260 8.05 -11.90 -0.45
C ARG A 260 8.76 -10.61 -0.86
N GLY A 261 9.33 -10.62 -2.08
CA GLY A 261 10.15 -9.54 -2.62
C GLY A 261 9.42 -8.22 -2.82
N THR A 262 9.33 -7.47 -1.76
CA THR A 262 9.10 -6.02 -1.75
C THR A 262 9.97 -5.46 -0.64
N THR A 263 10.48 -4.25 -0.79
CA THR A 263 10.95 -3.45 0.35
C THR A 263 9.73 -3.31 1.26
N LEU A 264 9.69 -4.10 2.36
CA LEU A 264 8.58 -4.07 3.28
C LEU A 264 8.66 -2.76 4.06
N THR A 265 8.07 -1.70 3.52
CA THR A 265 7.54 -0.68 4.41
C THR A 265 6.48 -1.39 5.25
N THR A 266 6.77 -1.60 6.52
CA THR A 266 5.80 -2.10 7.48
C THR A 266 4.59 -1.17 7.42
N LYS A 267 3.43 -1.77 7.16
CA LYS A 267 2.15 -1.05 7.13
C LYS A 267 1.55 -1.14 8.51
N LYS A 268 1.29 -0.02 9.13
CA LYS A 268 0.57 0.06 10.38
C LYS A 268 -0.92 -0.12 10.13
N ILE A 269 -1.49 -1.18 10.69
CA ILE A 269 -2.89 -1.52 10.51
C ILE A 269 -3.61 -1.35 11.85
N SER A 270 -4.45 -0.34 11.95
CA SER A 270 -5.31 -0.11 13.09
C SER A 270 -6.41 -1.16 13.15
N PHE A 271 -6.67 -1.72 14.32
CA PHE A 271 -7.78 -2.63 14.58
C PHE A 271 -8.32 -2.47 16.00
N GLN A 272 -9.60 -2.77 16.22
CA GLN A 272 -10.17 -2.75 17.56
C GLN A 272 -9.93 -4.08 18.27
N GLY A 273 -9.52 -4.01 19.55
CA GLY A 273 -9.28 -5.12 20.44
C GLY A 273 -7.83 -5.23 20.90
N GLU A 274 -7.52 -6.27 21.65
CA GLU A 274 -6.18 -6.61 22.11
C GLU A 274 -5.45 -7.54 21.13
N LYS A 275 -4.13 -7.70 21.28
CA LYS A 275 -3.36 -8.68 20.51
C LYS A 275 -3.97 -10.08 20.68
N GLY A 276 -4.01 -10.84 19.61
CA GLY A 276 -4.72 -12.12 19.56
C GLY A 276 -6.20 -12.01 19.16
N ALA A 277 -6.74 -10.80 18.93
CA ALA A 277 -8.09 -10.62 18.40
C ALA A 277 -8.20 -11.09 16.94
N PHE A 278 -9.42 -11.47 16.50
CA PHE A 278 -9.65 -11.90 15.12
C PHE A 278 -9.40 -10.80 14.11
N SER A 279 -9.56 -9.52 14.49
CA SER A 279 -9.19 -8.36 13.64
C SER A 279 -7.69 -8.30 13.37
N GLU A 280 -6.84 -8.64 14.36
CA GLU A 280 -5.39 -8.77 14.16
C GLU A 280 -5.06 -9.91 13.20
N ILE A 281 -5.71 -11.08 13.37
CA ILE A 281 -5.52 -12.22 12.47
C ILE A 281 -5.89 -11.82 11.03
N ALA A 282 -7.03 -11.15 10.85
CA ALA A 282 -7.47 -10.66 9.54
C ALA A 282 -6.46 -9.69 8.91
N ALA A 283 -5.88 -8.78 9.70
CA ALA A 283 -4.84 -7.85 9.25
C ALA A 283 -3.58 -8.60 8.77
N LEU A 284 -3.11 -9.56 9.54
CA LEU A 284 -1.94 -10.38 9.19
C LEU A 284 -2.19 -11.27 7.97
N GLU A 285 -3.37 -11.87 7.87
CA GLU A 285 -3.76 -12.67 6.71
C GLU A 285 -3.89 -11.83 5.43
N TYR A 286 -4.37 -10.59 5.54
CA TYR A 286 -4.53 -9.70 4.38
C TYR A 286 -3.20 -9.11 3.91
N PHE A 287 -2.41 -8.54 4.83
CA PHE A 287 -1.18 -7.81 4.52
C PHE A 287 0.09 -8.68 4.59
N GLY A 288 0.01 -9.88 5.18
CA GLY A 288 1.16 -10.78 5.35
C GLY A 288 2.26 -10.16 6.22
N ASP A 289 3.51 -10.40 5.84
CA ASP A 289 4.70 -9.97 6.60
C ASP A 289 4.91 -8.43 6.61
N THR A 290 4.10 -7.68 5.85
CA THR A 290 4.12 -6.21 5.90
C THR A 290 3.26 -5.64 7.02
N ALA A 291 2.45 -6.48 7.67
CA ALA A 291 1.51 -6.02 8.68
C ALA A 291 2.21 -5.71 10.00
N GLU A 292 2.02 -4.49 10.51
CA GLU A 292 2.26 -4.08 11.88
C GLU A 292 0.89 -3.75 12.53
N PRO A 293 0.19 -4.73 13.11
CA PRO A 293 -1.11 -4.49 13.71
C PRO A 293 -1.00 -3.60 14.95
N VAL A 294 -1.79 -2.52 14.98
CA VAL A 294 -1.83 -1.53 16.05
C VAL A 294 -3.19 -1.62 16.76
N PRO A 295 -3.24 -2.17 17.99
CA PRO A 295 -4.48 -2.35 18.72
C PRO A 295 -5.06 -1.01 19.18
N GLN A 296 -6.38 -0.90 19.13
CA GLN A 296 -7.16 0.25 19.58
C GLN A 296 -8.26 -0.22 20.55
N LEU A 297 -8.57 0.60 21.54
CA LEU A 297 -9.57 0.23 22.55
C LEU A 297 -10.99 0.21 21.96
N TRP A 298 -11.31 1.21 21.13
CA TRP A 298 -12.63 1.39 20.54
C TRP A 298 -12.58 1.38 19.01
N PHE A 299 -13.69 1.04 18.35
CA PHE A 299 -13.79 1.11 16.90
C PHE A 299 -13.52 2.53 16.38
N ASP A 300 -14.07 3.56 17.00
CA ASP A 300 -13.85 4.95 16.63
C ASP A 300 -12.36 5.37 16.68
N ASP A 301 -11.61 4.87 17.68
CA ASP A 301 -10.16 5.10 17.74
C ASP A 301 -9.43 4.45 16.57
N ALA A 302 -9.92 3.27 16.13
CA ALA A 302 -9.33 2.59 14.98
C ALA A 302 -9.56 3.38 13.68
N PHE A 303 -10.74 4.00 13.49
CA PHE A 303 -11.01 4.89 12.36
C PHE A 303 -10.14 6.16 12.44
N LYS A 304 -10.10 6.81 13.60
CA LYS A 304 -9.29 8.02 13.82
C LYS A 304 -7.81 7.81 13.59
N ALA A 305 -7.27 6.66 14.00
CA ALA A 305 -5.85 6.34 13.79
C ALA A 305 -5.46 6.31 12.30
N VAL A 306 -6.39 5.89 11.43
CA VAL A 306 -6.20 5.92 9.97
C VAL A 306 -6.39 7.33 9.41
N GLU A 307 -7.48 8.00 9.77
CA GLU A 307 -7.82 9.34 9.27
C GLU A 307 -6.76 10.39 9.66
N GLN A 308 -6.13 10.24 10.83
CA GLN A 308 -5.06 11.11 11.31
C GLN A 308 -3.66 10.71 10.82
N GLY A 309 -3.54 9.64 10.01
CA GLY A 309 -2.27 9.16 9.47
C GLY A 309 -1.35 8.48 10.49
N HIS A 310 -1.85 8.10 11.67
CA HIS A 310 -1.10 7.32 12.66
C HIS A 310 -0.95 5.86 12.22
N CYS A 311 -1.91 5.36 11.43
CA CYS A 311 -1.91 4.06 10.78
C CYS A 311 -2.20 4.22 9.29
N ASP A 312 -1.60 3.35 8.47
CA ASP A 312 -1.78 3.38 7.01
C ASP A 312 -3.14 2.81 6.59
N TYR A 313 -3.64 1.82 7.35
CA TYR A 313 -4.89 1.11 7.09
C TYR A 313 -5.65 0.82 8.38
N GLY A 314 -6.97 0.59 8.23
CA GLY A 314 -7.83 0.03 9.26
C GLY A 314 -8.33 -1.37 8.85
N MET A 315 -8.36 -2.31 9.79
CA MET A 315 -8.96 -3.64 9.62
C MET A 315 -10.15 -3.77 10.56
N LEU A 316 -11.36 -3.66 10.00
CA LEU A 316 -12.58 -3.53 10.80
C LEU A 316 -13.63 -4.57 10.40
N PRO A 317 -14.20 -5.31 11.38
CA PRO A 317 -15.24 -6.29 11.12
C PRO A 317 -16.54 -5.55 10.76
N ILE A 318 -17.19 -5.97 9.66
CA ILE A 318 -18.45 -5.37 9.22
C ILE A 318 -19.64 -6.28 9.38
N GLU A 319 -19.42 -7.58 9.31
CA GLU A 319 -20.47 -8.59 9.34
C GLU A 319 -19.92 -9.95 9.81
N ASN A 320 -20.71 -10.66 10.60
CA ASN A 320 -20.47 -12.07 10.92
C ASN A 320 -21.61 -12.93 10.39
N SER A 321 -21.28 -14.10 9.82
CA SER A 321 -22.28 -14.99 9.15
C SER A 321 -23.37 -15.54 10.08
N LEU A 322 -23.12 -15.54 11.39
CA LEU A 322 -24.07 -16.02 12.40
C LEU A 322 -24.70 -14.89 13.22
N ALA A 323 -23.90 -13.88 13.57
CA ALA A 323 -24.32 -12.78 14.44
C ALA A 323 -24.87 -11.56 13.67
N GLY A 324 -24.72 -11.54 12.32
CA GLY A 324 -25.19 -10.45 11.47
C GLY A 324 -24.26 -9.24 11.42
N SER A 325 -24.83 -8.09 11.07
CA SER A 325 -24.11 -6.84 10.82
C SER A 325 -23.60 -6.19 12.10
N ILE A 326 -22.37 -5.61 12.04
CA ILE A 326 -21.77 -4.86 13.14
C ILE A 326 -22.08 -3.37 12.92
N HIS A 327 -23.27 -2.99 13.38
CA HIS A 327 -23.91 -1.71 13.05
C HIS A 327 -23.07 -0.47 13.39
N VAL A 328 -22.31 -0.50 14.49
CA VAL A 328 -21.45 0.62 14.89
C VAL A 328 -20.43 0.99 13.80
N ASN A 329 -19.88 0.00 13.09
CA ASN A 329 -18.91 0.25 12.04
C ASN A 329 -19.54 0.83 10.77
N TYR A 330 -20.82 0.54 10.49
CA TYR A 330 -21.57 1.23 9.44
C TYR A 330 -21.74 2.71 9.76
N ASP A 331 -22.09 3.05 11.00
CA ASP A 331 -22.27 4.42 11.43
C ASP A 331 -20.94 5.21 11.38
N LEU A 332 -19.82 4.57 11.75
CA LEU A 332 -18.48 5.16 11.66
C LEU A 332 -18.00 5.37 10.21
N LEU A 333 -18.38 4.50 9.25
CA LEU A 333 -18.09 4.72 7.82
C LEU A 333 -18.72 6.00 7.25
N LEU A 334 -19.81 6.50 7.85
CA LEU A 334 -20.39 7.78 7.49
C LEU A 334 -19.66 8.97 8.12
N GLN A 335 -19.21 8.80 9.37
CA GLN A 335 -18.63 9.88 10.17
C GLN A 335 -17.19 10.22 9.77
N HIS A 336 -16.45 9.22 9.28
CA HIS A 336 -15.04 9.37 8.89
C HIS A 336 -14.87 9.48 7.37
N ASN A 337 -13.85 10.24 6.96
CA ASN A 337 -13.52 10.38 5.54
C ASN A 337 -12.49 9.32 5.10
N LEU A 338 -12.91 8.05 5.14
CA LEU A 338 -12.10 6.91 4.75
C LEU A 338 -12.77 6.14 3.62
N HIS A 339 -11.96 5.41 2.86
CA HIS A 339 -12.38 4.60 1.72
C HIS A 339 -12.17 3.12 1.99
N ILE A 340 -13.12 2.28 1.55
CA ILE A 340 -12.95 0.83 1.53
C ILE A 340 -12.06 0.47 0.35
N VAL A 341 -10.89 -0.14 0.64
CA VAL A 341 -9.90 -0.52 -0.37
C VAL A 341 -9.67 -2.03 -0.46
N GLY A 342 -10.39 -2.82 0.33
CA GLY A 342 -10.31 -4.27 0.32
C GLY A 342 -11.24 -4.93 1.32
N GLU A 343 -11.37 -6.25 1.22
CA GLU A 343 -12.08 -7.08 2.19
C GLU A 343 -11.42 -8.45 2.35
N ILE A 344 -11.65 -9.08 3.50
CA ILE A 344 -11.27 -10.47 3.77
C ILE A 344 -12.36 -11.15 4.59
N LYS A 345 -12.62 -12.44 4.32
CA LYS A 345 -13.54 -13.29 5.08
C LYS A 345 -12.72 -14.29 5.88
N LEU A 346 -12.74 -14.17 7.21
CA LEU A 346 -11.97 -15.01 8.12
C LEU A 346 -12.89 -15.97 8.86
N ARG A 347 -12.55 -17.26 8.89
CA ARG A 347 -13.20 -18.23 9.75
C ARG A 347 -12.88 -17.91 11.21
N ILE A 348 -13.89 -17.93 12.06
CA ILE A 348 -13.76 -17.69 13.51
C ILE A 348 -13.75 -19.04 14.21
N VAL A 349 -12.61 -19.39 14.80
CA VAL A 349 -12.44 -20.64 15.56
C VAL A 349 -12.24 -20.29 17.03
N HIS A 350 -13.10 -20.81 17.87
CA HIS A 350 -13.05 -20.61 19.30
C HIS A 350 -12.36 -21.77 19.99
N ASN A 351 -11.41 -21.48 20.90
CA ASN A 351 -10.67 -22.48 21.64
C ASN A 351 -10.75 -22.20 23.13
N LEU A 352 -10.84 -23.25 23.95
CA LEU A 352 -10.67 -23.14 25.39
C LEU A 352 -9.18 -23.04 25.71
N LEU A 353 -8.76 -21.92 26.25
CA LEU A 353 -7.39 -21.65 26.66
C LEU A 353 -7.27 -21.61 28.16
N VAL A 354 -6.17 -22.14 28.68
CA VAL A 354 -5.85 -22.14 30.10
C VAL A 354 -4.37 -21.82 30.33
N LYS A 355 -3.96 -21.56 31.56
CA LYS A 355 -2.54 -21.46 31.88
C LYS A 355 -1.82 -22.80 31.70
N PRO A 356 -0.53 -22.79 31.33
CA PRO A 356 0.24 -24.01 31.17
C PRO A 356 0.17 -24.91 32.41
N GLY A 357 -0.06 -26.21 32.17
CA GLY A 357 -0.15 -27.23 33.20
C GLY A 357 -1.43 -27.20 34.05
N VAL A 358 -2.46 -26.43 33.64
CA VAL A 358 -3.80 -26.49 34.27
C VAL A 358 -4.63 -27.53 33.54
N SER A 359 -5.26 -28.45 34.30
CA SER A 359 -6.19 -29.44 33.73
C SER A 359 -7.59 -28.84 33.56
N LYS A 360 -8.37 -29.37 32.60
CA LYS A 360 -9.77 -28.93 32.39
C LYS A 360 -10.64 -29.11 33.65
N ALA A 361 -10.36 -30.12 34.47
CA ALA A 361 -11.08 -30.39 35.71
C ALA A 361 -10.86 -29.34 36.81
N GLU A 362 -9.79 -28.55 36.71
CA GLU A 362 -9.51 -27.47 37.68
C GLU A 362 -10.28 -26.19 37.34
N ILE A 363 -10.82 -26.08 36.13
CA ILE A 363 -11.53 -24.88 35.65
C ILE A 363 -12.94 -24.83 36.22
N LYS A 364 -13.34 -23.66 36.72
CA LYS A 364 -14.69 -23.38 37.24
C LYS A 364 -15.40 -22.32 36.38
N ASN A 365 -14.66 -21.31 35.94
CA ASN A 365 -15.19 -20.20 35.18
C ASN A 365 -14.51 -20.13 33.81
N VAL A 366 -15.28 -19.76 32.78
CA VAL A 366 -14.77 -19.53 31.43
C VAL A 366 -15.17 -18.14 30.96
N GLN A 367 -14.18 -17.31 30.72
CA GLN A 367 -14.35 -15.89 30.37
C GLN A 367 -14.19 -15.66 28.87
N SER A 368 -15.03 -14.83 28.27
CA SER A 368 -14.87 -14.31 26.91
C SER A 368 -15.84 -13.17 26.62
N HIS A 369 -15.74 -12.62 25.38
CA HIS A 369 -16.72 -11.68 24.84
C HIS A 369 -18.12 -12.35 24.77
N PRO A 370 -19.22 -11.63 25.05
CA PRO A 370 -20.58 -12.19 25.04
C PRO A 370 -20.91 -12.99 23.78
N LYS A 371 -20.53 -12.47 22.59
CA LYS A 371 -20.81 -13.15 21.32
C LYS A 371 -20.03 -14.48 21.16
N ALA A 372 -18.83 -14.58 21.69
CA ALA A 372 -18.08 -15.84 21.68
C ALA A 372 -18.73 -16.88 22.61
N LEU A 373 -19.20 -16.47 23.78
CA LEU A 373 -19.95 -17.33 24.70
C LEU A 373 -21.28 -17.82 24.07
N GLU A 374 -22.02 -16.94 23.40
CA GLU A 374 -23.26 -17.28 22.68
C GLU A 374 -23.01 -18.28 21.53
N GLN A 375 -21.83 -18.33 20.96
CA GLN A 375 -21.43 -19.23 19.87
C GLN A 375 -20.88 -20.57 20.36
N CYS A 376 -20.79 -20.80 21.69
CA CYS A 376 -20.25 -22.01 22.30
C CYS A 376 -21.25 -22.65 23.28
N VAL A 377 -22.55 -22.55 23.02
CA VAL A 377 -23.60 -23.04 23.94
C VAL A 377 -23.52 -24.55 24.14
N ASN A 378 -23.24 -25.33 23.09
CA ASN A 378 -23.11 -26.77 23.18
C ASN A 378 -21.89 -27.19 24.03
N PHE A 379 -20.79 -26.44 23.96
CA PHE A 379 -19.65 -26.62 24.81
C PHE A 379 -20.05 -26.51 26.30
N PHE A 380 -20.77 -25.47 26.72
CA PHE A 380 -21.25 -25.31 28.09
C PHE A 380 -22.28 -26.35 28.51
N ARG A 381 -23.19 -26.76 27.60
CA ARG A 381 -24.14 -27.85 27.86
C ARG A 381 -23.44 -29.18 28.17
N ASN A 382 -22.34 -29.46 27.49
CA ASN A 382 -21.53 -30.66 27.69
C ASN A 382 -20.59 -30.57 28.90
N ASN A 383 -20.44 -29.37 29.48
CA ASN A 383 -19.58 -29.08 30.63
C ASN A 383 -20.37 -28.24 31.65
N PRO A 384 -21.42 -28.81 32.30
CA PRO A 384 -22.34 -28.06 33.16
C PRO A 384 -21.72 -27.45 34.42
N ASP A 385 -20.55 -27.93 34.82
CA ASP A 385 -19.80 -27.40 35.97
C ASP A 385 -19.04 -26.09 35.64
N LEU A 386 -18.91 -25.75 34.38
CA LEU A 386 -18.25 -24.51 33.92
C LEU A 386 -19.26 -23.37 33.87
N LYS A 387 -18.90 -22.23 34.45
CA LYS A 387 -19.70 -21.00 34.44
C LYS A 387 -19.15 -20.04 33.40
N ALA A 388 -20.03 -19.55 32.52
CA ALA A 388 -19.69 -18.51 31.54
C ALA A 388 -19.67 -17.12 32.21
N GLU A 389 -18.62 -16.36 32.00
CA GLU A 389 -18.45 -14.98 32.50
C GLU A 389 -18.09 -14.06 31.34
N THR A 390 -18.76 -12.92 31.25
CA THR A 390 -18.53 -11.95 30.16
C THR A 390 -17.39 -10.99 30.48
N VAL A 391 -16.51 -10.76 29.47
CA VAL A 391 -15.47 -9.74 29.49
C VAL A 391 -15.53 -8.93 28.20
N TYR A 392 -14.74 -7.86 28.11
CA TYR A 392 -14.86 -6.86 27.06
C TYR A 392 -14.44 -7.36 25.66
N ASP A 393 -13.51 -8.33 25.55
CA ASP A 393 -12.89 -8.79 24.29
C ASP A 393 -12.31 -10.20 24.44
N THR A 394 -12.27 -10.98 23.35
CA THR A 394 -11.69 -12.34 23.35
C THR A 394 -10.17 -12.34 23.56
N GLY A 395 -9.44 -11.43 22.90
CA GLY A 395 -8.00 -11.22 23.10
C GLY A 395 -7.71 -10.68 24.50
N GLY A 396 -8.54 -9.75 24.97
CA GLY A 396 -8.47 -9.20 26.33
C GLY A 396 -8.69 -10.24 27.43
N ALA A 397 -9.59 -11.20 27.22
CA ALA A 397 -9.76 -12.35 28.14
C ALA A 397 -8.44 -13.14 28.29
N ALA A 398 -7.78 -13.44 27.17
CA ALA A 398 -6.51 -14.16 27.17
C ALA A 398 -5.39 -13.36 27.86
N LYS A 399 -5.32 -12.05 27.63
CA LYS A 399 -4.40 -11.13 28.31
C LYS A 399 -4.61 -11.15 29.81
N MET A 400 -5.85 -10.93 30.26
CA MET A 400 -6.21 -10.93 31.68
C MET A 400 -5.87 -12.24 32.35
N LEU A 401 -6.14 -13.38 31.70
CA LEU A 401 -5.77 -14.69 32.24
C LEU A 401 -4.24 -14.82 32.39
N SER A 402 -3.48 -14.43 31.38
CA SER A 402 -2.01 -14.53 31.40
C SER A 402 -1.38 -13.72 32.54
N GLU A 403 -1.90 -12.52 32.79
CA GLU A 403 -1.42 -11.58 33.82
C GLU A 403 -1.94 -11.93 35.23
N SER A 404 -3.04 -12.69 35.33
CA SER A 404 -3.62 -13.07 36.62
C SER A 404 -2.78 -14.14 37.33
N GLY A 405 -2.92 -14.26 38.67
CA GLY A 405 -2.39 -15.39 39.47
C GLY A 405 -3.31 -16.63 39.51
N VAL A 406 -4.49 -16.55 38.88
CA VAL A 406 -5.59 -17.51 39.04
C VAL A 406 -5.40 -18.73 38.13
N ARG A 407 -5.76 -19.93 38.59
CA ARG A 407 -5.62 -21.19 37.85
C ARG A 407 -6.95 -21.90 37.57
N ASP A 408 -8.05 -21.48 38.18
CA ASP A 408 -9.39 -22.07 37.99
C ASP A 408 -10.26 -21.32 36.95
N ILE A 409 -9.62 -20.49 36.12
CA ILE A 409 -10.26 -19.78 35.03
C ILE A 409 -9.71 -20.29 33.69
N GLY A 410 -10.62 -20.57 32.74
CA GLY A 410 -10.33 -20.73 31.33
C GLY A 410 -10.85 -19.53 30.54
N VAL A 411 -10.38 -19.33 29.30
CA VAL A 411 -10.89 -18.29 28.40
C VAL A 411 -11.19 -18.87 27.04
N ILE A 412 -12.19 -18.30 26.35
CA ILE A 412 -12.45 -18.62 24.94
C ILE A 412 -11.81 -17.56 24.08
N ALA A 413 -10.82 -17.95 23.27
CA ALA A 413 -10.12 -17.04 22.39
C ALA A 413 -9.51 -17.76 21.15
N SER A 414 -8.79 -17.04 20.33
CA SER A 414 -8.14 -17.54 19.13
C SER A 414 -6.86 -18.34 19.44
N THR A 415 -6.43 -19.17 18.50
CA THR A 415 -5.12 -19.85 18.53
C THR A 415 -3.95 -18.86 18.64
N ARG A 416 -4.08 -17.68 18.01
CA ARG A 416 -3.09 -16.62 18.07
C ARG A 416 -2.97 -16.01 19.46
N ALA A 417 -4.10 -15.81 20.15
CA ALA A 417 -4.10 -15.34 21.54
C ALA A 417 -3.38 -16.35 22.45
N ALA A 418 -3.60 -17.66 22.25
CA ALA A 418 -2.88 -18.70 22.98
C ALA A 418 -1.36 -18.55 22.81
N ALA A 419 -0.89 -18.45 21.57
CA ALA A 419 0.54 -18.30 21.25
C ALA A 419 1.14 -16.99 21.80
N HIS A 420 0.41 -15.87 21.68
CA HIS A 420 0.89 -14.56 22.11
C HIS A 420 1.03 -14.43 23.63
N TYR A 421 0.07 -14.98 24.38
CA TYR A 421 0.03 -14.88 25.84
C TYR A 421 0.58 -16.11 26.56
N GLY A 422 1.15 -17.08 25.83
CA GLY A 422 1.74 -18.28 26.41
C GLY A 422 0.72 -19.18 27.11
N LEU A 423 -0.51 -19.24 26.59
CA LEU A 423 -1.60 -20.06 27.08
C LEU A 423 -1.65 -21.41 26.36
N GLU A 424 -2.20 -22.43 27.03
CA GLU A 424 -2.36 -23.78 26.49
C GLU A 424 -3.78 -23.98 25.97
N ILE A 425 -3.93 -24.52 24.75
CA ILE A 425 -5.22 -24.90 24.17
C ILE A 425 -5.61 -26.23 24.78
N LYS A 426 -6.71 -26.27 25.55
CA LYS A 426 -7.26 -27.50 26.11
C LYS A 426 -8.30 -28.16 25.23
N GLU A 427 -9.06 -27.38 24.51
CA GLU A 427 -10.05 -27.86 23.54
C GLU A 427 -10.13 -26.88 22.39
N ALA A 428 -10.00 -27.37 21.18
CA ALA A 428 -10.01 -26.55 19.97
C ALA A 428 -11.34 -26.70 19.24
N GLY A 429 -11.81 -25.63 18.57
CA GLY A 429 -13.00 -25.65 17.72
C GLY A 429 -14.26 -25.92 18.52
N ILE A 430 -14.46 -25.20 19.61
CA ILE A 430 -15.60 -25.39 20.53
C ILE A 430 -16.85 -24.58 20.13
N GLU A 431 -16.77 -23.85 19.01
CA GLU A 431 -17.93 -23.15 18.43
C GLU A 431 -19.02 -24.13 17.97
N ASP A 432 -20.28 -23.75 18.15
CA ASP A 432 -21.46 -24.58 17.81
C ASP A 432 -21.62 -24.79 16.29
N ASN A 433 -21.12 -23.84 15.48
CA ASN A 433 -21.25 -23.90 14.03
C ASN A 433 -19.86 -23.64 13.36
N PRO A 434 -19.30 -24.61 12.63
CA PRO A 434 -18.01 -24.47 11.96
C PRO A 434 -18.04 -23.49 10.77
N GLN A 435 -19.22 -23.06 10.29
CA GLN A 435 -19.39 -22.05 9.24
C GLN A 435 -19.52 -20.64 9.83
N ASN A 436 -18.74 -20.36 10.86
CA ASN A 436 -18.64 -19.06 11.50
C ASN A 436 -17.58 -18.21 10.81
N TYR A 437 -18.00 -17.25 10.01
CA TYR A 437 -17.10 -16.35 9.27
C TYR A 437 -17.38 -14.90 9.62
N THR A 438 -16.34 -14.11 9.77
CA THR A 438 -16.44 -12.65 9.87
C THR A 438 -15.83 -12.01 8.63
N ARG A 439 -16.58 -11.10 8.02
CA ARG A 439 -16.13 -10.24 6.93
C ARG A 439 -15.52 -8.98 7.54
N PHE A 440 -14.28 -8.70 7.16
CA PHE A 440 -13.54 -7.51 7.55
C PHE A 440 -13.32 -6.63 6.33
N LEU A 441 -13.42 -5.31 6.53
CA LEU A 441 -13.10 -4.30 5.53
C LEU A 441 -11.72 -3.71 5.82
N VAL A 442 -11.00 -3.42 4.75
CA VAL A 442 -9.74 -2.67 4.79
C VAL A 442 -10.05 -1.22 4.44
N LEU A 443 -9.74 -0.31 5.35
CA LEU A 443 -9.95 1.12 5.18
C LEU A 443 -8.63 1.84 4.93
N ALA A 444 -8.66 2.88 4.10
CA ALA A 444 -7.53 3.77 3.83
C ALA A 444 -8.01 5.22 3.65
N PRO A 445 -7.12 6.23 3.83
CA PRO A 445 -7.44 7.63 3.59
C PRO A 445 -7.79 7.92 2.12
N GLU A 446 -7.12 7.22 1.19
CA GLU A 446 -7.28 7.43 -0.24
C GLU A 446 -7.96 6.22 -0.91
N PRO A 447 -8.81 6.45 -1.92
CA PRO A 447 -9.40 5.37 -2.71
C PRO A 447 -8.33 4.64 -3.51
N ARG A 448 -8.58 3.38 -3.84
CA ARG A 448 -7.67 2.55 -4.62
C ARG A 448 -8.43 1.88 -5.76
N GLU A 449 -7.90 1.98 -6.98
CA GLU A 449 -8.45 1.22 -8.10
C GLU A 449 -8.03 -0.26 -7.97
N PRO A 450 -9.01 -1.19 -8.02
CA PRO A 450 -8.71 -2.62 -7.96
C PRO A 450 -8.18 -3.15 -9.31
N ASP A 451 -7.16 -4.01 -9.26
CA ASP A 451 -6.54 -4.62 -10.45
C ASP A 451 -7.25 -5.92 -10.89
N GLY A 452 -8.02 -6.55 -10.00
CA GLY A 452 -8.65 -7.85 -10.22
C GLY A 452 -9.91 -7.82 -11.10
N ASN A 453 -10.37 -9.04 -11.48
CA ASN A 453 -11.57 -9.23 -12.29
C ASN A 453 -12.85 -9.35 -11.45
N ARG A 454 -12.75 -9.72 -10.17
CA ARG A 454 -13.88 -9.79 -9.24
C ARG A 454 -13.87 -8.57 -8.35
N VAL A 455 -14.63 -7.58 -8.74
CA VAL A 455 -14.65 -6.26 -8.09
C VAL A 455 -16.03 -5.99 -7.54
N LYS A 456 -16.07 -5.43 -6.34
CA LYS A 456 -17.25 -4.91 -5.67
C LYS A 456 -17.15 -3.42 -5.48
N THR A 457 -18.31 -2.77 -5.45
CA THR A 457 -18.44 -1.38 -5.05
C THR A 457 -19.42 -1.28 -3.91
N THR A 458 -19.04 -0.56 -2.86
CA THR A 458 -19.91 -0.24 -1.71
C THR A 458 -20.28 1.24 -1.75
N ILE A 459 -21.57 1.51 -1.64
CA ILE A 459 -22.14 2.84 -1.55
C ILE A 459 -23.04 2.97 -0.33
N VAL A 460 -23.31 4.19 0.07
CA VAL A 460 -24.37 4.50 1.01
C VAL A 460 -25.23 5.63 0.45
N PHE A 461 -26.52 5.52 0.59
CA PHE A 461 -27.47 6.52 0.11
C PHE A 461 -28.70 6.60 1.02
N SER A 462 -29.43 7.70 0.92
CA SER A 462 -30.79 7.81 1.46
C SER A 462 -31.76 8.28 0.39
N VAL A 463 -33.02 7.90 0.53
CA VAL A 463 -34.10 8.26 -0.40
C VAL A 463 -35.22 8.96 0.37
N PRO A 464 -36.02 9.82 -0.27
CA PRO A 464 -37.23 10.38 0.34
C PRO A 464 -38.13 9.27 0.90
N HIS A 465 -38.75 9.51 2.04
CA HIS A 465 -39.67 8.55 2.67
C HIS A 465 -41.01 8.53 1.94
N GLU A 466 -41.00 8.01 0.72
CA GLU A 466 -42.18 7.90 -0.16
C GLU A 466 -42.33 6.46 -0.66
N SER A 467 -43.62 6.12 -1.00
CA SER A 467 -43.93 4.80 -1.51
C SER A 467 -43.15 4.48 -2.80
N GLY A 468 -42.49 3.32 -2.83
CA GLY A 468 -41.76 2.81 -3.99
C GLY A 468 -40.36 3.39 -4.23
N MET A 469 -39.85 4.31 -3.37
CA MET A 469 -38.54 4.90 -3.59
C MET A 469 -37.39 3.89 -3.50
N LEU A 470 -37.43 2.94 -2.55
CA LEU A 470 -36.43 1.88 -2.49
C LEU A 470 -36.48 0.97 -3.74
N PHE A 471 -37.67 0.66 -4.25
CA PHE A 471 -37.83 -0.09 -5.51
C PHE A 471 -37.17 0.67 -6.68
N LYS A 472 -37.42 1.98 -6.80
CA LYS A 472 -36.80 2.82 -7.83
C LYS A 472 -35.27 2.79 -7.71
N ALA A 473 -34.73 2.92 -6.50
CA ALA A 473 -33.29 2.84 -6.25
C ALA A 473 -32.70 1.48 -6.66
N MET A 474 -33.36 0.36 -6.33
CA MET A 474 -32.89 -0.98 -6.73
C MET A 474 -33.03 -1.21 -8.24
N SER A 475 -34.05 -0.64 -8.87
CA SER A 475 -34.29 -0.82 -10.30
C SER A 475 -33.19 -0.25 -11.18
N VAL A 476 -32.44 0.76 -10.72
CA VAL A 476 -31.34 1.33 -11.51
C VAL A 476 -30.21 0.32 -11.75
N PHE A 477 -30.00 -0.60 -10.81
CA PHE A 477 -29.03 -1.70 -10.92
C PHE A 477 -29.62 -2.85 -11.74
N ALA A 478 -30.83 -3.28 -11.42
CA ALA A 478 -31.50 -4.41 -12.08
C ALA A 478 -31.65 -4.19 -13.60
N LEU A 479 -32.02 -2.98 -14.04
CA LEU A 479 -32.14 -2.60 -15.46
C LEU A 479 -30.81 -2.59 -16.23
N ARG A 480 -29.69 -2.77 -15.54
CA ARG A 480 -28.33 -2.80 -16.11
C ARG A 480 -27.62 -4.12 -15.85
N ASP A 481 -28.35 -5.14 -15.41
CA ASP A 481 -27.83 -6.46 -15.06
C ASP A 481 -26.67 -6.40 -14.04
N ILE A 482 -26.72 -5.44 -13.10
CA ILE A 482 -25.73 -5.30 -12.02
C ILE A 482 -26.23 -6.08 -10.81
N SER A 483 -25.45 -7.07 -10.40
CA SER A 483 -25.75 -7.92 -9.24
C SER A 483 -25.54 -7.17 -7.93
N ILE A 484 -26.55 -7.19 -7.04
CA ILE A 484 -26.47 -6.64 -5.70
C ILE A 484 -26.12 -7.78 -4.74
N ASN A 485 -25.01 -7.66 -4.02
CA ASN A 485 -24.54 -8.68 -3.09
C ASN A 485 -25.08 -8.49 -1.67
N LYS A 486 -25.35 -7.23 -1.28
CA LYS A 486 -25.83 -6.88 0.05
C LYS A 486 -26.61 -5.57 0.03
N ILE A 487 -27.63 -5.50 0.87
CA ILE A 487 -28.28 -4.26 1.28
C ILE A 487 -28.48 -4.27 2.80
N GLU A 488 -28.13 -3.18 3.46
CA GLU A 488 -28.30 -2.99 4.90
C GLU A 488 -28.93 -1.64 5.15
N SER A 489 -29.97 -1.56 5.99
CA SER A 489 -30.61 -0.31 6.34
C SER A 489 -30.23 0.13 7.75
N ARG A 490 -29.91 1.42 7.92
CA ARG A 490 -29.61 2.03 9.22
C ARG A 490 -30.48 3.27 9.42
N PRO A 491 -31.11 3.45 10.60
CA PRO A 491 -31.85 4.67 10.91
C PRO A 491 -30.94 5.89 10.81
N LEU A 492 -31.46 6.98 10.24
CA LEU A 492 -30.79 8.26 10.23
C LEU A 492 -30.90 8.92 11.61
N ILE A 493 -29.79 9.11 12.31
CA ILE A 493 -29.78 9.72 13.63
C ILE A 493 -30.22 11.20 13.50
N GLY A 494 -31.26 11.57 14.23
CA GLY A 494 -31.83 12.92 14.20
C GLY A 494 -33.02 13.11 13.26
N SER A 495 -33.31 12.13 12.37
CA SER A 495 -34.47 12.15 11.46
C SER A 495 -35.30 10.89 11.65
N PRO A 496 -36.37 10.91 12.50
CA PRO A 496 -37.21 9.75 12.73
C PRO A 496 -37.81 9.21 11.44
N TRP A 497 -37.69 7.89 11.25
CA TRP A 497 -38.23 7.13 10.11
C TRP A 497 -37.51 7.35 8.77
N GLU A 498 -36.37 8.06 8.74
CA GLU A 498 -35.47 8.11 7.61
C GLU A 498 -34.33 7.10 7.78
N TYR A 499 -33.82 6.56 6.66
CA TYR A 499 -32.84 5.47 6.65
C TYR A 499 -31.71 5.75 5.68
N PHE A 500 -30.48 5.40 6.09
CA PHE A 500 -29.40 5.14 5.18
C PHE A 500 -29.45 3.70 4.70
N PHE A 501 -29.15 3.49 3.41
CA PHE A 501 -29.02 2.18 2.79
C PHE A 501 -27.58 1.99 2.34
N TYR A 502 -26.90 1.03 2.94
CA TYR A 502 -25.59 0.57 2.47
C TYR A 502 -25.82 -0.54 1.47
N LEU A 503 -25.15 -0.45 0.33
CA LEU A 503 -25.36 -1.38 -0.77
C LEU A 503 -24.02 -1.80 -1.35
N ASP A 504 -23.81 -3.12 -1.44
CA ASP A 504 -22.69 -3.72 -2.13
C ASP A 504 -23.17 -4.29 -3.46
N PHE A 505 -22.51 -3.94 -4.56
CA PHE A 505 -22.83 -4.47 -5.89
C PHE A 505 -21.56 -4.89 -6.65
N GLU A 506 -21.72 -5.77 -7.63
CA GLU A 506 -20.64 -6.26 -8.48
C GLU A 506 -20.29 -5.23 -9.56
N GLY A 507 -18.99 -4.99 -9.74
CA GLY A 507 -18.43 -4.14 -10.78
C GLY A 507 -17.68 -2.92 -10.25
N LYS A 508 -16.87 -2.33 -11.13
CA LYS A 508 -16.15 -1.08 -10.87
C LYS A 508 -17.10 0.11 -11.01
N ALA A 509 -17.07 1.03 -10.04
CA ALA A 509 -17.87 2.27 -10.11
C ALA A 509 -17.60 3.07 -11.41
N SER A 510 -16.37 3.03 -11.91
CA SER A 510 -15.92 3.68 -13.15
C SER A 510 -16.39 2.98 -14.43
N SER A 511 -16.87 1.72 -14.38
CA SER A 511 -17.36 1.02 -15.57
C SER A 511 -18.65 1.67 -16.11
N LEU A 512 -18.86 1.63 -17.43
CA LEU A 512 -19.97 2.33 -18.07
C LEU A 512 -21.36 1.91 -17.53
N PRO A 513 -21.67 0.62 -17.28
CA PRO A 513 -22.96 0.24 -16.67
C PRO A 513 -23.11 0.78 -15.25
N CYS A 514 -22.05 0.63 -14.41
CA CYS A 514 -22.08 1.04 -13.00
C CYS A 514 -22.14 2.56 -12.85
N SER A 515 -21.34 3.32 -13.61
CA SER A 515 -21.34 4.79 -13.56
C SER A 515 -22.70 5.36 -13.97
N ARG A 516 -23.36 4.78 -14.98
CA ARG A 516 -24.72 5.17 -15.38
C ARG A 516 -25.77 4.81 -14.30
N ALA A 517 -25.60 3.68 -13.60
CA ALA A 517 -26.45 3.32 -12.47
C ALA A 517 -26.29 4.31 -11.32
N LEU A 518 -25.03 4.62 -10.97
CA LEU A 518 -24.73 5.56 -9.88
C LEU A 518 -25.22 6.97 -10.16
N ASN A 519 -25.05 7.48 -11.39
CA ASN A 519 -25.58 8.79 -11.78
C ASN A 519 -27.10 8.84 -11.66
N HIS A 520 -27.80 7.83 -12.16
CA HIS A 520 -29.27 7.74 -12.05
C HIS A 520 -29.72 7.62 -10.58
N LEU A 521 -28.98 6.85 -9.76
CA LEU A 521 -29.27 6.75 -8.33
C LEU A 521 -29.12 8.10 -7.63
N GLN A 522 -28.07 8.87 -7.95
CA GLN A 522 -27.84 10.20 -7.38
C GLN A 522 -28.99 11.19 -7.67
N GLU A 523 -29.64 11.09 -8.85
CA GLU A 523 -30.78 11.94 -9.22
C GLU A 523 -32.01 11.75 -8.32
N ILE A 524 -32.15 10.55 -7.72
CA ILE A 524 -33.34 10.18 -6.92
C ILE A 524 -33.06 10.05 -5.42
N THR A 525 -31.82 10.32 -4.98
CA THR A 525 -31.38 10.19 -3.58
C THR A 525 -31.27 11.56 -2.91
N THR A 526 -31.53 11.62 -1.60
CA THR A 526 -31.31 12.82 -0.77
C THR A 526 -29.89 12.90 -0.22
N TYR A 527 -29.21 11.76 -0.16
CA TYR A 527 -27.80 11.62 0.22
C TYR A 527 -27.16 10.50 -0.57
N PHE A 528 -25.90 10.69 -0.97
CA PHE A 528 -25.11 9.68 -1.66
C PHE A 528 -23.63 9.80 -1.29
N LYS A 529 -22.97 8.68 -0.93
CA LYS A 529 -21.51 8.59 -0.75
C LYS A 529 -21.00 7.27 -1.32
N LEU A 530 -20.00 7.34 -2.18
CA LEU A 530 -19.23 6.18 -2.62
C LEU A 530 -18.22 5.83 -1.53
N LEU A 531 -18.36 4.67 -0.90
CA LEU A 531 -17.45 4.24 0.17
C LEU A 531 -16.20 3.57 -0.36
N GLY A 532 -16.27 2.91 -1.52
CA GLY A 532 -15.09 2.34 -2.16
C GLY A 532 -15.42 1.33 -3.25
N THR A 533 -14.43 1.10 -4.10
CA THR A 533 -14.41 0.03 -5.12
C THR A 533 -13.16 -0.82 -4.84
N TYR A 534 -13.34 -2.14 -4.68
CA TYR A 534 -12.28 -3.02 -4.21
C TYR A 534 -12.46 -4.45 -4.72
N GLU A 535 -11.42 -5.26 -4.66
CA GLU A 535 -11.50 -6.67 -5.03
C GLU A 535 -12.33 -7.47 -4.02
N GLU A 536 -13.12 -8.43 -4.52
CA GLU A 536 -13.83 -9.36 -3.65
C GLU A 536 -12.84 -10.14 -2.78
N GLY A 537 -13.04 -10.13 -1.46
CA GLY A 537 -12.16 -10.73 -0.50
C GLY A 537 -12.14 -12.25 -0.55
N ARG A 538 -10.94 -12.81 -0.41
CA ARG A 538 -10.76 -14.25 -0.25
C ARG A 538 -11.31 -14.74 1.09
N THR A 539 -11.74 -15.98 1.11
CA THR A 539 -12.08 -16.69 2.35
C THR A 539 -10.83 -17.38 2.90
N VAL A 540 -10.59 -17.23 4.20
CA VAL A 540 -9.47 -17.84 4.93
C VAL A 540 -10.03 -18.76 6.01
N ASP A 541 -9.70 -20.05 5.90
CA ASP A 541 -10.20 -21.11 6.81
C ASP A 541 -9.29 -21.34 8.03
N ARG A 542 -8.21 -20.57 8.15
CA ARG A 542 -7.28 -20.62 9.29
C ARG A 542 -7.65 -19.51 10.27
N GLY A 543 -8.37 -19.85 11.32
CA GLY A 543 -8.71 -18.96 12.43
C GLY A 543 -7.93 -19.29 13.70
#